data_49c0692dd51f6a7c3559047c4a46adad
#
_entry.id   49c0692dd51f6a7c3559047c4a46adad
#
_cell.length_a   1.000
_cell.length_b   1.000
_cell.length_c   1.000
_cell.angle_alpha   90.00
_cell.angle_beta   90.00
_cell.angle_gamma   90.00
#
_symmetry.space_group_name_H-M   'P 1'
#
loop_
_entity.id
_entity.type
_entity.pdbx_description
1 polymer ?
#
loop_
_entity_poly.entity_id
_entity_poly.type
_entity_poly.pdbx_seq_one_letter_code
_entity_poly.pdbx_strand_id
1 'polypeptide(L)'
;MKSFNCLFGLAVLFLMQSVAFGQQKSSSPVEIDYNNPHKYVVGGVTVEGNRAFGEKQILQQCGLRKGMEVTIPGDDISSIVNRLWLQRYFQDVAVYVDSLSSAKDSVYLRIAIQERPRVSRWAFSGVRSGEKKELMERLNFRRGGEFSDYVSKTSVDIIKRYYQGKGFLDVKVEPQVQKDTIVRNAIRVNFAVDRGIRTRIKTINFIGNDNVSDFKLAKSMKKTKSAKIYNFFSSKKFNETEYAN
;
A
#
# COMPACT_ATOMS: atom_id res chain seq x y z
N MET A 1 77.67 -23.06 -23.00
CA MET A 1 78.25 -22.04 -23.89
C MET A 1 77.20 -20.93 -24.06
N LYS A 2 77.61 -19.72 -23.63
CA LYS A 2 77.27 -18.37 -24.11
C LYS A 2 75.72 -18.07 -24.22
N SER A 3 75.14 -17.35 -23.28
CA SER A 3 75.09 -15.84 -23.14
C SER A 3 74.39 -15.19 -24.34
N PHE A 4 73.29 -14.51 -24.08
CA PHE A 4 73.22 -13.08 -24.34
C PHE A 4 71.99 -12.45 -23.69
N ASN A 5 72.24 -11.40 -22.92
CA ASN A 5 71.29 -10.47 -22.35
C ASN A 5 70.60 -9.67 -23.44
N CYS A 6 69.32 -9.32 -23.24
CA CYS A 6 68.83 -8.02 -23.71
C CYS A 6 67.73 -7.53 -22.76
N LEU A 7 68.08 -6.55 -21.96
CA LEU A 7 67.20 -5.63 -21.24
C LEU A 7 66.34 -4.89 -22.25
N PHE A 8 65.03 -4.96 -22.09
CA PHE A 8 64.16 -3.91 -22.63
C PHE A 8 63.24 -3.45 -21.53
N GLY A 9 63.61 -2.31 -20.96
CA GLY A 9 62.79 -1.59 -20.00
C GLY A 9 61.58 -0.98 -20.72
N LEU A 10 60.42 -1.38 -20.35
CA LEU A 10 59.16 -0.71 -20.73
C LEU A 10 58.66 0.06 -19.52
N ALA A 11 58.96 1.37 -19.52
CA ALA A 11 58.41 2.33 -18.56
C ALA A 11 56.90 2.46 -18.87
N VAL A 12 56.07 1.82 -18.07
CA VAL A 12 54.61 2.05 -18.09
C VAL A 12 54.32 3.34 -17.35
N LEU A 13 54.11 4.40 -18.12
CA LEU A 13 53.65 5.69 -17.64
C LEU A 13 52.19 5.53 -17.17
N PHE A 14 51.99 5.38 -15.85
CA PHE A 14 50.67 5.36 -15.24
C PHE A 14 50.11 6.78 -15.21
N LEU A 15 49.33 7.13 -16.22
CA LEU A 15 48.52 8.35 -16.23
C LEU A 15 47.45 8.19 -15.15
N MET A 16 47.67 8.73 -13.97
CA MET A 16 46.63 8.97 -12.97
C MET A 16 45.64 9.99 -13.54
N GLN A 17 44.58 9.50 -14.13
CA GLN A 17 43.37 10.32 -14.33
C GLN A 17 42.75 10.55 -12.95
N SER A 18 43.00 11.70 -12.37
CA SER A 18 42.29 12.25 -11.25
C SER A 18 40.82 12.44 -11.68
N VAL A 19 39.97 11.46 -11.35
CA VAL A 19 38.52 11.64 -11.39
C VAL A 19 38.20 12.71 -10.36
N ALA A 20 37.97 13.93 -10.83
CA ALA A 20 37.42 14.99 -10.01
C ALA A 20 36.04 14.53 -9.55
N PHE A 21 35.97 13.95 -8.37
CA PHE A 21 34.73 13.84 -7.64
C PHE A 21 34.21 15.25 -7.45
N GLY A 22 33.17 15.61 -8.24
CA GLY A 22 32.46 16.84 -8.03
C GLY A 22 31.99 16.87 -6.58
N GLN A 23 32.57 17.75 -5.80
CA GLN A 23 32.14 18.05 -4.44
C GLN A 23 30.68 18.49 -4.54
N GLN A 24 29.77 17.58 -4.18
CA GLN A 24 28.38 17.89 -3.94
C GLN A 24 28.39 18.93 -2.81
N LYS A 25 28.08 20.18 -3.18
CA LYS A 25 28.03 21.32 -2.27
C LYS A 25 27.00 20.96 -1.18
N SER A 26 27.48 20.44 -0.06
CA SER A 26 26.66 20.28 1.12
C SER A 26 26.31 21.69 1.58
N SER A 27 25.14 22.15 1.22
CA SER A 27 24.57 23.34 1.81
C SER A 27 24.39 23.04 3.30
N SER A 28 25.08 23.78 4.13
CA SER A 28 24.86 23.75 5.58
C SER A 28 23.35 23.92 5.81
N PRO A 29 22.73 23.12 6.69
CA PRO A 29 21.31 23.28 6.97
C PRO A 29 21.06 24.73 7.41
N VAL A 30 20.07 25.35 6.81
CA VAL A 30 19.67 26.71 7.20
C VAL A 30 19.11 26.62 8.61
N GLU A 31 19.78 27.26 9.57
CA GLU A 31 19.32 27.32 10.94
C GLU A 31 18.18 28.31 11.03
N ILE A 32 16.98 27.81 11.33
CA ILE A 32 15.76 28.60 11.50
C ILE A 32 15.55 28.80 13.00
N ASP A 33 15.48 30.05 13.43
CA ASP A 33 15.08 30.36 14.80
C ASP A 33 13.58 30.19 14.98
N TYR A 34 13.19 29.10 15.63
CA TYR A 34 11.78 28.76 15.87
C TYR A 34 11.09 29.71 16.85
N ASN A 35 11.83 30.51 17.61
CA ASN A 35 11.27 31.45 18.57
C ASN A 35 10.97 32.82 17.95
N ASN A 36 11.45 33.07 16.73
CA ASN A 36 11.34 34.36 16.08
C ASN A 36 10.81 34.22 14.64
N PRO A 37 9.49 34.20 14.43
CA PRO A 37 8.89 34.09 13.10
C PRO A 37 9.25 35.30 12.22
N HIS A 38 9.77 35.01 11.02
CA HIS A 38 10.09 36.02 10.03
C HIS A 38 9.28 35.85 8.75
N LYS A 39 8.95 36.98 8.12
CA LYS A 39 8.30 37.00 6.80
C LYS A 39 9.35 36.91 5.71
N TYR A 40 9.17 36.00 4.79
CA TYR A 40 10.03 35.81 3.63
C TYR A 40 9.20 35.82 2.35
N VAL A 41 9.81 36.27 1.26
CA VAL A 41 9.22 36.12 -0.08
C VAL A 41 9.70 34.79 -0.67
N VAL A 42 8.79 33.99 -1.22
CA VAL A 42 9.15 32.73 -1.86
C VAL A 42 9.92 33.01 -3.15
N GLY A 43 11.22 32.76 -3.14
CA GLY A 43 12.12 32.92 -4.30
C GLY A 43 12.00 31.76 -5.29
N GLY A 44 11.72 30.56 -4.79
CA GLY A 44 11.51 29.36 -5.59
C GLY A 44 11.04 28.20 -4.74
N VAL A 45 10.39 27.22 -5.39
CA VAL A 45 9.94 25.99 -4.74
C VAL A 45 10.31 24.82 -5.64
N THR A 46 10.91 23.80 -5.05
CA THR A 46 11.21 22.52 -5.69
C THR A 46 10.37 21.40 -5.07
N VAL A 47 10.04 20.39 -5.85
CA VAL A 47 9.30 19.22 -5.36
C VAL A 47 10.13 17.97 -5.57
N GLU A 48 10.28 17.19 -4.51
CA GLU A 48 11.06 15.95 -4.49
C GLU A 48 10.15 14.78 -4.13
N GLY A 49 10.44 13.59 -4.69
CA GLY A 49 9.72 12.35 -4.37
C GLY A 49 8.43 12.15 -5.19
N ASN A 50 8.07 13.08 -6.07
CA ASN A 50 6.93 12.94 -6.97
C ASN A 50 7.21 11.87 -8.05
N ARG A 51 6.23 10.99 -8.26
CA ARG A 51 6.32 9.87 -9.22
C ARG A 51 5.18 9.87 -10.23
N ALA A 52 3.95 9.98 -9.74
CA ALA A 52 2.73 10.01 -10.55
C ALA A 52 2.23 11.43 -10.79
N PHE A 53 2.42 12.33 -9.83
CA PHE A 53 2.01 13.72 -9.93
C PHE A 53 3.11 14.60 -10.52
N GLY A 54 2.72 15.53 -11.39
CA GLY A 54 3.65 16.55 -11.91
C GLY A 54 3.94 17.63 -10.85
N GLU A 55 5.16 18.18 -10.84
CA GLU A 55 5.57 19.25 -9.93
C GLU A 55 4.58 20.43 -9.94
N LYS A 56 4.20 20.92 -11.12
CA LYS A 56 3.23 22.02 -11.26
C LYS A 56 1.90 21.72 -10.61
N GLN A 57 1.42 20.50 -10.66
CA GLN A 57 0.17 20.07 -10.07
C GLN A 57 0.26 20.10 -8.54
N ILE A 58 1.38 19.65 -7.98
CA ILE A 58 1.62 19.67 -6.53
C ILE A 58 1.70 21.10 -6.03
N LEU A 59 2.45 21.98 -6.72
CA LEU A 59 2.56 23.39 -6.40
C LEU A 59 1.20 24.10 -6.44
N GLN A 60 0.36 23.77 -7.41
CA GLN A 60 -0.99 24.32 -7.50
C GLN A 60 -1.86 23.87 -6.33
N GLN A 61 -1.75 22.60 -5.92
CA GLN A 61 -2.51 22.05 -4.80
C GLN A 61 -2.09 22.62 -3.45
N CYS A 62 -0.80 22.83 -3.22
CA CYS A 62 -0.31 23.45 -1.99
C CYS A 62 -0.51 24.98 -1.94
N GLY A 63 -0.77 25.61 -3.09
CA GLY A 63 -1.02 27.05 -3.18
C GLY A 63 0.24 27.90 -3.10
N LEU A 64 1.44 27.30 -3.16
CA LEU A 64 2.70 28.04 -3.17
C LEU A 64 3.01 28.61 -4.56
N ARG A 65 3.42 29.87 -4.58
CA ARG A 65 3.86 30.55 -5.81
C ARG A 65 5.11 31.38 -5.52
N LYS A 66 5.95 31.50 -6.50
CA LYS A 66 7.08 32.44 -6.46
C LYS A 66 6.54 33.88 -6.27
N GLY A 67 7.16 34.64 -5.38
CA GLY A 67 6.76 36.00 -5.03
C GLY A 67 5.69 36.08 -3.94
N MET A 68 5.19 34.96 -3.41
CA MET A 68 4.26 34.93 -2.27
C MET A 68 5.02 35.18 -0.97
N GLU A 69 4.43 35.93 -0.05
CA GLU A 69 4.95 36.08 1.32
C GLU A 69 4.54 34.88 2.16
N VAL A 70 5.48 34.35 2.95
CA VAL A 70 5.28 33.26 3.91
C VAL A 70 5.99 33.57 5.21
N THR A 71 5.36 33.21 6.31
CA THR A 71 5.95 33.34 7.65
C THR A 71 6.61 32.02 8.04
N ILE A 72 7.89 32.06 8.38
CA ILE A 72 8.65 30.86 8.77
C ILE A 72 9.43 31.15 10.07
N PRO A 73 9.26 30.30 11.08
CA PRO A 73 8.21 29.29 11.24
C PRO A 73 6.82 29.90 11.41
N GLY A 74 5.78 29.21 10.97
CA GLY A 74 4.42 29.74 11.10
C GLY A 74 3.35 28.86 10.45
N ASP A 75 2.10 29.36 10.57
CA ASP A 75 0.90 28.65 10.10
C ASP A 75 0.85 28.50 8.57
N ASP A 76 1.56 29.32 7.83
CA ASP A 76 1.60 29.25 6.38
C ASP A 76 2.14 27.89 5.92
N ILE A 77 3.27 27.44 6.51
CA ILE A 77 3.86 26.15 6.20
C ILE A 77 2.97 24.99 6.66
N SER A 78 2.42 25.07 7.86
CA SER A 78 1.49 24.07 8.39
C SER A 78 0.24 23.93 7.49
N SER A 79 -0.28 25.04 6.99
CA SER A 79 -1.43 25.07 6.07
C SER A 79 -1.12 24.40 4.72
N ILE A 80 0.11 24.57 4.21
CA ILE A 80 0.59 23.91 2.99
C ILE A 80 0.61 22.41 3.18
N VAL A 81 1.26 21.94 4.25
CA VAL A 81 1.33 20.52 4.59
C VAL A 81 -0.08 19.94 4.75
N ASN A 82 -0.96 20.60 5.50
CA ASN A 82 -2.32 20.15 5.72
C ASN A 82 -3.13 20.05 4.42
N ARG A 83 -3.00 21.00 3.49
CA ARG A 83 -3.67 20.95 2.18
C ARG A 83 -3.26 19.72 1.38
N LEU A 84 -1.99 19.37 1.38
CA LEU A 84 -1.50 18.17 0.70
C LEU A 84 -1.97 16.89 1.40
N TRP A 85 -1.97 16.87 2.73
CA TRP A 85 -2.46 15.74 3.52
C TRP A 85 -3.96 15.44 3.29
N LEU A 86 -4.77 16.47 3.21
CA LEU A 86 -6.22 16.35 2.96
C LEU A 86 -6.54 15.67 1.62
N GLN A 87 -5.63 15.73 0.66
CA GLN A 87 -5.78 15.05 -0.64
C GLN A 87 -5.71 13.51 -0.54
N ARG A 88 -5.18 12.97 0.56
CA ARG A 88 -4.97 11.52 0.79
C ARG A 88 -4.13 10.82 -0.30
N TYR A 89 -3.38 11.58 -1.09
CA TYR A 89 -2.50 11.02 -2.13
C TYR A 89 -1.10 10.73 -1.62
N PHE A 90 -0.73 11.33 -0.49
CA PHE A 90 0.61 11.28 0.06
C PHE A 90 0.65 10.46 1.35
N GLN A 91 1.70 9.68 1.51
CA GLN A 91 2.01 8.95 2.73
C GLN A 91 2.77 9.84 3.70
N ASP A 92 3.62 10.70 3.16
CA ASP A 92 4.38 11.67 3.91
C ASP A 92 4.54 12.97 3.11
N VAL A 93 4.58 14.10 3.83
CA VAL A 93 4.76 15.45 3.29
C VAL A 93 5.61 16.23 4.28
N ALA A 94 6.75 16.72 3.82
CA ALA A 94 7.62 17.60 4.59
C ALA A 94 8.01 18.83 3.75
N VAL A 95 8.15 19.98 4.41
CA VAL A 95 8.62 21.22 3.77
C VAL A 95 9.94 21.60 4.42
N TYR A 96 10.94 21.78 3.60
CA TYR A 96 12.29 22.18 4.02
C TYR A 96 12.63 23.55 3.48
N VAL A 97 13.44 24.28 4.22
CA VAL A 97 14.12 25.47 3.72
C VAL A 97 15.47 25.08 3.17
N ASP A 98 15.64 25.15 1.87
CA ASP A 98 16.90 24.80 1.20
C ASP A 98 17.92 25.91 1.30
N SER A 99 17.49 27.16 1.15
CA SER A 99 18.38 28.32 1.26
C SER A 99 17.60 29.62 1.47
N LEU A 100 18.30 30.61 1.98
CA LEU A 100 17.85 32.00 2.04
C LEU A 100 18.66 32.81 1.03
N SER A 101 18.08 33.90 0.50
CA SER A 101 18.82 34.85 -0.32
C SER A 101 19.89 35.56 0.53
N SER A 102 20.89 36.14 -0.13
CA SER A 102 21.96 36.89 0.55
C SER A 102 21.43 38.05 1.39
N ALA A 103 20.33 38.66 0.98
CA ALA A 103 19.63 39.73 1.73
C ALA A 103 18.71 39.19 2.84
N LYS A 104 18.56 37.84 2.95
CA LYS A 104 17.66 37.17 3.90
C LYS A 104 16.19 37.58 3.79
N ASP A 105 15.76 38.08 2.64
CA ASP A 105 14.38 38.49 2.35
C ASP A 105 13.60 37.42 1.58
N SER A 106 14.31 36.55 0.86
CA SER A 106 13.70 35.51 0.03
C SER A 106 14.14 34.12 0.47
N VAL A 107 13.17 33.18 0.45
CA VAL A 107 13.35 31.78 0.85
C VAL A 107 13.14 30.85 -0.33
N TYR A 108 14.00 29.84 -0.43
CA TYR A 108 13.85 28.72 -1.37
C TYR A 108 13.38 27.50 -0.59
N LEU A 109 12.23 26.97 -0.99
CA LEU A 109 11.58 25.86 -0.30
C LEU A 109 11.68 24.58 -1.11
N ARG A 110 11.79 23.47 -0.41
CA ARG A 110 11.71 22.13 -0.97
C ARG A 110 10.58 21.36 -0.31
N ILE A 111 9.63 20.90 -1.12
CA ILE A 111 8.54 20.04 -0.68
C ILE A 111 8.94 18.60 -0.97
N ALA A 112 9.26 17.85 0.07
CA ALA A 112 9.51 16.42 -0.03
C ALA A 112 8.20 15.67 0.21
N ILE A 113 7.81 14.84 -0.75
CA ILE A 113 6.59 14.03 -0.67
C ILE A 113 6.89 12.57 -0.87
N GLN A 114 6.11 11.74 -0.20
CA GLN A 114 6.04 10.32 -0.48
C GLN A 114 4.63 9.98 -0.96
N GLU A 115 4.49 9.70 -2.24
CA GLU A 115 3.19 9.35 -2.81
C GLU A 115 2.75 7.95 -2.36
N ARG A 116 1.46 7.78 -2.06
CA ARG A 116 0.86 6.47 -1.81
C ARG A 116 0.70 5.71 -3.13
N PRO A 117 1.20 4.47 -3.22
CA PRO A 117 1.02 3.67 -4.41
C PRO A 117 -0.47 3.35 -4.62
N ARG A 118 -0.90 3.33 -5.89
CA ARG A 118 -2.28 3.05 -6.27
C ARG A 118 -2.42 1.69 -6.91
N VAL A 119 -3.55 1.04 -6.67
CA VAL A 119 -3.78 -0.28 -7.25
C VAL A 119 -4.17 -0.17 -8.72
N SER A 120 -3.28 -0.64 -9.59
CA SER A 120 -3.56 -0.76 -11.03
C SER A 120 -4.44 -1.95 -11.36
N ARG A 121 -4.28 -3.06 -10.63
CA ARG A 121 -5.00 -4.31 -10.85
C ARG A 121 -5.22 -5.09 -9.56
N TRP A 122 -6.42 -5.64 -9.43
CA TRP A 122 -6.78 -6.63 -8.43
C TRP A 122 -6.88 -8.01 -9.09
N ALA A 123 -6.41 -9.04 -8.41
CA ALA A 123 -6.43 -10.41 -8.88
C ALA A 123 -6.68 -11.39 -7.73
N PHE A 124 -7.13 -12.60 -8.08
CA PHE A 124 -7.29 -13.72 -7.16
C PHE A 124 -6.66 -14.97 -7.76
N SER A 125 -5.90 -15.70 -6.96
CA SER A 125 -5.43 -17.05 -7.25
C SER A 125 -6.08 -18.05 -6.29
N GLY A 126 -6.23 -19.31 -6.70
CA GLY A 126 -6.94 -20.35 -5.92
C GLY A 126 -8.48 -20.20 -5.87
N VAL A 127 -9.04 -19.23 -6.59
CA VAL A 127 -10.46 -18.89 -6.63
C VAL A 127 -11.10 -19.36 -7.94
N ARG A 128 -12.30 -19.94 -7.89
CA ARG A 128 -13.07 -20.36 -9.07
C ARG A 128 -13.53 -19.14 -9.87
N SER A 129 -13.61 -19.27 -11.20
CA SER A 129 -13.99 -18.15 -12.09
C SER A 129 -15.31 -17.48 -11.70
N GLY A 130 -16.35 -18.25 -11.37
CA GLY A 130 -17.65 -17.71 -10.93
C GLY A 130 -17.60 -16.96 -9.60
N GLU A 131 -16.66 -17.30 -8.72
CA GLU A 131 -16.50 -16.66 -7.41
C GLU A 131 -15.71 -15.34 -7.48
N LYS A 132 -14.86 -15.17 -8.52
CA LYS A 132 -14.06 -13.95 -8.69
C LYS A 132 -14.93 -12.70 -8.79
N LYS A 133 -15.99 -12.76 -9.59
CA LYS A 133 -16.91 -11.63 -9.77
C LYS A 133 -17.59 -11.28 -8.46
N GLU A 134 -18.12 -12.28 -7.74
CA GLU A 134 -18.78 -12.09 -6.45
C GLU A 134 -17.82 -11.48 -5.39
N LEU A 135 -16.58 -11.95 -5.34
CA LEU A 135 -15.58 -11.39 -4.43
C LEU A 135 -15.20 -9.95 -4.80
N MET A 136 -15.05 -9.63 -6.09
CA MET A 136 -14.79 -8.27 -6.53
C MET A 136 -15.90 -7.31 -6.13
N GLU A 137 -17.16 -7.71 -6.25
CA GLU A 137 -18.32 -6.92 -5.85
C GLU A 137 -18.35 -6.70 -4.32
N ARG A 138 -18.10 -7.73 -3.53
CA ARG A 138 -18.06 -7.65 -2.06
C ARG A 138 -16.92 -6.77 -1.53
N LEU A 139 -15.78 -6.81 -2.18
CA LEU A 139 -14.59 -6.03 -1.80
C LEU A 139 -14.66 -4.58 -2.28
N ASN A 140 -15.59 -4.26 -3.17
CA ASN A 140 -15.76 -2.92 -3.75
C ASN A 140 -14.45 -2.31 -4.27
N PHE A 141 -13.61 -3.13 -4.87
CA PHE A 141 -12.33 -2.70 -5.39
C PHE A 141 -12.48 -1.82 -6.63
N ARG A 142 -11.78 -0.69 -6.61
CA ARG A 142 -11.70 0.24 -7.75
C ARG A 142 -10.26 0.34 -8.25
N ARG A 143 -10.09 0.48 -9.55
CA ARG A 143 -8.80 0.85 -10.14
C ARG A 143 -8.39 2.23 -9.64
N GLY A 144 -7.10 2.41 -9.35
CA GLY A 144 -6.61 3.66 -8.79
C GLY A 144 -6.96 3.86 -7.31
N GLY A 145 -7.60 2.87 -6.68
CA GLY A 145 -7.86 2.88 -5.24
C GLY A 145 -6.57 2.81 -4.42
N GLU A 146 -6.66 3.25 -3.18
CA GLU A 146 -5.59 3.15 -2.20
C GLU A 146 -5.49 1.71 -1.68
N PHE A 147 -4.27 1.26 -1.40
CA PHE A 147 -4.02 0.01 -0.69
C PHE A 147 -3.24 0.30 0.58
N SER A 148 -3.92 0.29 1.69
CA SER A 148 -3.36 0.42 3.04
C SER A 148 -3.42 -0.92 3.77
N ASP A 149 -2.72 -1.02 4.89
CA ASP A 149 -2.78 -2.20 5.76
C ASP A 149 -4.21 -2.48 6.23
N TYR A 150 -4.99 -1.43 6.47
CA TYR A 150 -6.40 -1.56 6.80
C TYR A 150 -7.21 -2.21 5.67
N VAL A 151 -7.05 -1.71 4.44
CA VAL A 151 -7.71 -2.29 3.25
C VAL A 151 -7.29 -3.73 3.05
N SER A 152 -6.00 -4.04 3.23
CA SER A 152 -5.47 -5.39 3.14
C SER A 152 -6.13 -6.34 4.14
N LYS A 153 -6.10 -6.00 5.44
CA LYS A 153 -6.69 -6.82 6.52
C LYS A 153 -8.19 -7.01 6.34
N THR A 154 -8.91 -5.92 6.09
CA THR A 154 -10.37 -5.98 5.87
C THR A 154 -10.72 -6.86 4.66
N SER A 155 -9.94 -6.78 3.59
CA SER A 155 -10.15 -7.63 2.41
C SER A 155 -9.93 -9.10 2.70
N VAL A 156 -8.87 -9.42 3.45
CA VAL A 156 -8.60 -10.79 3.90
C VAL A 156 -9.76 -11.34 4.72
N ASP A 157 -10.31 -10.56 5.65
CA ASP A 157 -11.42 -10.97 6.51
C ASP A 157 -12.70 -11.18 5.71
N ILE A 158 -13.01 -10.31 4.74
CA ILE A 158 -14.17 -10.47 3.85
C ILE A 158 -14.04 -11.77 3.04
N ILE A 159 -12.87 -12.05 2.49
CA ILE A 159 -12.63 -13.27 1.71
C ILE A 159 -12.74 -14.51 2.60
N LYS A 160 -12.16 -14.48 3.81
CA LYS A 160 -12.26 -15.57 4.78
C LYS A 160 -13.72 -15.86 5.14
N ARG A 161 -14.49 -14.85 5.54
CA ARG A 161 -15.92 -15.00 5.87
C ARG A 161 -16.73 -15.55 4.70
N TYR A 162 -16.43 -15.13 3.48
CA TYR A 162 -17.07 -15.65 2.28
C TYR A 162 -16.87 -17.16 2.12
N TYR A 163 -15.68 -17.66 2.33
CA TYR A 163 -15.37 -19.07 2.22
C TYR A 163 -15.84 -19.88 3.44
N GLN A 164 -15.75 -19.32 4.64
CA GLN A 164 -16.29 -19.91 5.86
C GLN A 164 -17.81 -20.14 5.73
N GLY A 165 -18.55 -19.14 5.23
CA GLY A 165 -19.97 -19.29 4.90
C GLY A 165 -20.27 -20.37 3.84
N LYS A 166 -19.27 -20.80 3.06
CA LYS A 166 -19.35 -21.93 2.14
C LYS A 166 -18.88 -23.26 2.75
N GLY A 167 -18.49 -23.25 4.03
CA GLY A 167 -18.04 -24.42 4.78
C GLY A 167 -16.53 -24.71 4.70
N PHE A 168 -15.71 -23.77 4.22
CA PHE A 168 -14.25 -23.88 4.23
C PHE A 168 -13.70 -23.16 5.46
N LEU A 169 -13.64 -23.84 6.61
CA LEU A 169 -13.31 -23.21 7.90
C LEU A 169 -11.83 -22.84 7.98
N ASP A 170 -10.96 -23.65 7.40
CA ASP A 170 -9.50 -23.48 7.45
C ASP A 170 -8.94 -22.66 6.27
N VAL A 171 -9.75 -21.79 5.68
CA VAL A 171 -9.33 -20.98 4.55
C VAL A 171 -8.21 -20.02 4.92
N LYS A 172 -7.11 -20.07 4.15
CA LYS A 172 -5.99 -19.14 4.24
C LYS A 172 -6.04 -18.15 3.09
N VAL A 173 -5.77 -16.90 3.40
CA VAL A 173 -5.78 -15.82 2.42
C VAL A 173 -4.55 -14.95 2.65
N GLU A 174 -3.70 -14.84 1.62
CA GLU A 174 -2.47 -14.06 1.67
C GLU A 174 -2.48 -12.98 0.59
N PRO A 175 -2.38 -11.70 0.96
CA PRO A 175 -2.25 -10.63 0.00
C PRO A 175 -0.81 -10.58 -0.52
N GLN A 176 -0.66 -10.66 -1.83
CA GLN A 176 0.62 -10.53 -2.54
C GLN A 176 0.63 -9.19 -3.28
N VAL A 177 1.56 -8.32 -2.91
CA VAL A 177 1.69 -6.99 -3.47
C VAL A 177 2.94 -6.94 -4.34
N GLN A 178 2.78 -6.54 -5.59
CA GLN A 178 3.87 -6.37 -6.55
C GLN A 178 3.82 -4.98 -7.17
N LYS A 179 4.99 -4.36 -7.38
CA LYS A 179 5.07 -3.10 -8.11
C LYS A 179 4.60 -3.29 -9.55
N ASP A 180 3.81 -2.35 -10.05
CA ASP A 180 3.46 -2.33 -11.47
C ASP A 180 4.60 -1.71 -12.26
N THR A 181 5.10 -2.41 -13.27
CA THR A 181 6.21 -1.93 -14.11
C THR A 181 5.74 -1.02 -15.25
N ILE A 182 4.43 -1.02 -15.54
CA ILE A 182 3.84 -0.26 -16.64
C ILE A 182 3.28 1.07 -16.13
N VAL A 183 2.59 1.04 -15.01
CA VAL A 183 1.93 2.21 -14.42
C VAL A 183 2.81 2.80 -13.32
N ARG A 184 3.17 4.08 -13.46
CA ARG A 184 4.01 4.79 -12.46
C ARG A 184 3.32 4.82 -11.11
N ASN A 185 4.09 4.62 -10.05
CA ASN A 185 3.64 4.60 -8.64
C ASN A 185 2.40 3.74 -8.41
N ALA A 186 2.33 2.59 -9.07
CA ALA A 186 1.22 1.65 -8.96
C ALA A 186 1.68 0.27 -8.49
N ILE A 187 0.72 -0.46 -7.91
CA ILE A 187 0.89 -1.83 -7.45
C ILE A 187 -0.19 -2.72 -8.04
N ARG A 188 0.14 -3.98 -8.19
CA ARG A 188 -0.80 -5.08 -8.46
C ARG A 188 -0.99 -5.85 -7.17
N VAL A 189 -2.23 -6.12 -6.82
CA VAL A 189 -2.58 -6.88 -5.62
C VAL A 189 -3.24 -8.17 -6.04
N ASN A 190 -2.67 -9.31 -5.63
CA ASN A 190 -3.22 -10.64 -5.81
C ASN A 190 -3.53 -11.23 -4.45
N PHE A 191 -4.76 -11.68 -4.23
CA PHE A 191 -5.12 -12.46 -3.04
C PHE A 191 -4.96 -13.94 -3.37
N ALA A 192 -3.93 -14.57 -2.79
CA ALA A 192 -3.74 -16.02 -2.87
C ALA A 192 -4.66 -16.69 -1.85
N VAL A 193 -5.62 -17.48 -2.33
CA VAL A 193 -6.62 -18.15 -1.51
C VAL A 193 -6.38 -19.64 -1.52
N ASP A 194 -6.03 -20.20 -0.38
CA ASP A 194 -6.08 -21.63 -0.13
C ASP A 194 -7.35 -21.94 0.67
N ARG A 195 -8.29 -22.59 0.03
CA ARG A 195 -9.60 -22.87 0.63
C ARG A 195 -9.55 -24.02 1.64
N GLY A 196 -8.51 -24.86 1.58
CA GLY A 196 -8.47 -26.08 2.37
C GLY A 196 -9.59 -27.06 2.03
N ILE A 197 -9.95 -27.88 3.01
CA ILE A 197 -10.95 -28.94 2.91
C ILE A 197 -12.32 -28.37 3.36
N ARG A 198 -13.37 -28.72 2.62
CA ARG A 198 -14.71 -28.31 2.99
C ARG A 198 -15.25 -29.15 4.14
N THR A 199 -15.55 -28.50 5.26
CA THR A 199 -16.18 -29.12 6.44
C THR A 199 -17.64 -29.42 6.16
N ARG A 200 -18.10 -30.62 6.54
CA ARG A 200 -19.47 -31.07 6.40
C ARG A 200 -19.94 -31.70 7.69
N ILE A 201 -21.19 -31.45 8.05
CA ILE A 201 -21.82 -32.11 9.21
C ILE A 201 -22.06 -33.57 8.87
N LYS A 202 -21.38 -34.48 9.58
CA LYS A 202 -21.53 -35.92 9.38
C LYS A 202 -22.78 -36.40 10.11
N THR A 203 -22.99 -36.04 11.36
CA THR A 203 -24.07 -36.52 12.21
C THR A 203 -24.50 -35.37 13.12
N ILE A 204 -25.78 -35.32 13.43
CA ILE A 204 -26.39 -34.45 14.41
C ILE A 204 -27.07 -35.37 15.43
N ASN A 205 -26.67 -35.27 16.69
CA ASN A 205 -27.24 -36.01 17.81
C ASN A 205 -28.06 -35.05 18.64
N PHE A 206 -29.29 -35.48 19.01
CA PHE A 206 -30.13 -34.72 19.91
C PHE A 206 -30.09 -35.38 21.30
N ILE A 207 -30.07 -34.58 22.33
CA ILE A 207 -30.01 -35.03 23.73
C ILE A 207 -31.11 -34.29 24.51
N GLY A 208 -31.90 -35.03 25.36
CA GLY A 208 -32.98 -34.44 26.17
C GLY A 208 -34.27 -34.16 25.40
N ASN A 209 -34.47 -34.82 24.28
CA ASN A 209 -35.65 -34.63 23.44
C ASN A 209 -36.73 -35.72 23.66
N ASP A 210 -37.09 -35.99 24.92
CA ASP A 210 -37.99 -37.09 25.33
C ASP A 210 -39.37 -37.03 24.66
N ASN A 211 -39.86 -35.83 24.36
CA ASN A 211 -41.20 -35.61 23.80
C ASN A 211 -41.20 -35.42 22.25
N VAL A 212 -40.05 -35.32 21.60
CA VAL A 212 -39.94 -35.05 20.15
C VAL A 212 -38.88 -35.93 19.53
N SER A 213 -39.23 -36.73 18.53
CA SER A 213 -38.28 -37.61 17.87
C SER A 213 -37.19 -36.83 17.14
N ASP A 214 -35.97 -37.39 17.11
CA ASP A 214 -34.79 -36.86 16.38
C ASP A 214 -35.11 -36.52 14.91
N PHE A 215 -35.93 -37.39 14.29
CA PHE A 215 -36.36 -37.19 12.90
C PHE A 215 -37.18 -35.89 12.73
N LYS A 216 -38.10 -35.61 13.66
CA LYS A 216 -38.91 -34.40 13.64
C LYS A 216 -38.08 -33.16 13.88
N LEU A 217 -37.11 -33.22 14.82
CA LEU A 217 -36.15 -32.15 15.08
C LEU A 217 -35.25 -31.93 13.87
N ALA A 218 -34.65 -32.97 13.32
CA ALA A 218 -33.79 -32.86 12.14
C ALA A 218 -34.55 -32.33 10.92
N LYS A 219 -35.82 -32.60 10.78
CA LYS A 219 -36.67 -32.08 9.71
C LYS A 219 -36.98 -30.60 9.86
N SER A 220 -37.13 -30.12 11.10
CA SER A 220 -37.35 -28.68 11.39
C SER A 220 -36.11 -27.81 11.11
N MET A 221 -34.92 -28.39 11.18
CA MET A 221 -33.66 -27.68 10.87
C MET A 221 -33.55 -27.41 9.36
N LYS A 222 -33.96 -26.23 8.92
CA LYS A 222 -33.98 -25.88 7.48
C LYS A 222 -32.62 -25.74 6.85
N LYS A 223 -31.66 -25.23 7.58
CA LYS A 223 -30.32 -24.82 7.05
C LYS A 223 -29.22 -25.77 7.48
N THR A 224 -29.32 -26.44 8.60
CA THR A 224 -28.33 -27.36 9.16
C THR A 224 -28.78 -28.80 8.96
N LYS A 225 -28.20 -29.52 8.01
CA LYS A 225 -28.53 -30.90 7.69
C LYS A 225 -27.31 -31.80 7.68
N SER A 226 -27.45 -32.99 8.24
CA SER A 226 -26.39 -34.01 8.19
C SER A 226 -26.21 -34.58 6.78
N ALA A 227 -25.01 -35.16 6.54
CA ALA A 227 -24.62 -35.74 5.25
C ALA A 227 -25.27 -37.11 4.98
N LYS A 228 -26.56 -37.33 5.29
CA LYS A 228 -27.24 -38.58 5.00
C LYS A 228 -27.55 -38.73 3.49
N ILE A 229 -27.55 -39.95 2.98
CA ILE A 229 -27.67 -40.29 1.56
C ILE A 229 -28.93 -39.72 0.90
N TYR A 230 -30.07 -39.65 1.60
CA TYR A 230 -31.32 -39.10 1.10
C TYR A 230 -31.39 -37.56 1.03
N ASN A 231 -30.36 -36.88 1.53
CA ASN A 231 -30.26 -35.41 1.49
C ASN A 231 -29.32 -34.92 0.36
N PHE A 232 -29.33 -35.59 -0.78
CA PHE A 232 -28.40 -35.34 -1.88
C PHE A 232 -28.45 -33.89 -2.39
N PHE A 233 -29.60 -33.25 -2.40
CA PHE A 233 -29.83 -31.88 -2.89
C PHE A 233 -29.81 -30.82 -1.80
N SER A 234 -29.60 -31.16 -0.53
CA SER A 234 -29.60 -30.19 0.54
C SER A 234 -28.20 -29.63 0.81
N SER A 235 -28.11 -28.37 1.22
CA SER A 235 -26.86 -27.76 1.63
C SER A 235 -26.33 -28.41 2.91
N LYS A 236 -25.24 -29.14 2.79
CA LYS A 236 -24.55 -29.83 3.90
C LYS A 236 -23.43 -28.96 4.49
N LYS A 237 -23.55 -27.64 4.38
CA LYS A 237 -22.56 -26.70 4.85
C LYS A 237 -22.68 -26.54 6.36
N PHE A 238 -21.57 -26.58 7.07
CA PHE A 238 -21.50 -26.02 8.38
C PHE A 238 -21.36 -24.50 8.24
N ASN A 239 -22.20 -23.75 8.89
CA ASN A 239 -22.13 -22.31 8.96
C ASN A 239 -22.23 -21.92 10.42
N GLU A 240 -21.14 -21.46 10.98
CA GLU A 240 -21.01 -21.13 12.41
C GLU A 240 -22.00 -20.03 12.84
N THR A 241 -22.22 -19.04 11.99
CA THR A 241 -23.17 -17.95 12.28
C THR A 241 -24.64 -18.38 12.30
N GLU A 242 -24.98 -19.45 11.60
CA GLU A 242 -26.35 -20.00 11.60
C GLU A 242 -26.55 -21.08 12.67
N TYR A 243 -25.47 -21.57 13.25
CA TYR A 243 -25.53 -22.52 14.36
C TYR A 243 -25.73 -21.81 15.72
N ALA A 244 -25.24 -20.56 15.82
CA ALA A 244 -25.31 -19.75 17.03
C ALA A 244 -26.65 -18.98 17.21
N ASN A 245 -27.54 -19.01 16.21
CA ASN A 245 -28.90 -18.46 16.23
C ASN A 245 -29.94 -19.58 16.33
#